data_4a2f4429592254710d801cf51a927c04
#
_entry.id   4a2f4429592254710d801cf51a927c04
#
_cell.length_a   1.000
_cell.length_b   1.000
_cell.length_c   1.000
_cell.angle_alpha   90.00
_cell.angle_beta   90.00
_cell.angle_gamma   90.00
#
_symmetry.space_group_name_H-M   'P 1'
#
loop_
_entity.id
_entity.type
_entity.pdbx_description
1 polymer ?
#
loop_
_entity_poly.entity_id
_entity_poly.type
_entity_poly.pdbx_seq_one_letter_code
_entity_poly.pdbx_strand_id
1 'polypeptide(L)'
;MTEFIADNIVEIDTQLGGWEHITAGYLVTGESPVLIETGSQSSAPLLIAELQSLGISPSDLAAVVLTHIHLDHAGGVGDIARVFPKAKVYVHPSGARHLADPSRLINSASMVYGPLLDSLYGRLDPTPADRIIAVEEGDTIEITKGLHLEALMTPGHAKHHLSLWHEPTGTMFCGDAVGVKLPEVGILWPATPPPDFDLALATQSLEAMKSRSPSHLAFAHYGRFANAVDILDEGKDLLRDWCRVAEAAMVDGREIETALEEAFVPDLKDLDPTARDRLLTLSGVHANAMGISRWLTKRSEHNGQNSRPAD
;
A
#
# COMPACT_ATOMS: atom_id res chain seq x y z
N MET A 1 -1.14 -9.38 16.75
CA MET A 1 -1.08 -10.89 16.78
C MET A 1 -0.21 -11.31 15.61
N THR A 2 0.52 -12.41 15.75
CA THR A 2 1.50 -12.86 14.75
C THR A 2 1.09 -14.24 14.27
N GLU A 3 1.02 -14.47 12.96
CA GLU A 3 0.55 -15.73 12.36
C GLU A 3 1.47 -16.19 11.22
N PHE A 4 1.79 -17.49 11.18
CA PHE A 4 2.43 -18.11 10.03
C PHE A 4 1.39 -18.35 8.93
N ILE A 5 1.48 -17.60 7.84
CA ILE A 5 0.54 -17.68 6.71
C ILE A 5 1.05 -18.54 5.55
N ALA A 6 2.33 -18.90 5.57
CA ALA A 6 2.99 -19.87 4.68
C ALA A 6 4.27 -20.36 5.37
N ASP A 7 4.96 -21.36 4.79
CA ASP A 7 6.13 -22.03 5.39
C ASP A 7 7.19 -21.07 5.93
N ASN A 8 7.44 -19.97 5.22
CA ASN A 8 8.48 -19.00 5.58
C ASN A 8 7.95 -17.56 5.63
N ILE A 9 6.64 -17.35 5.71
CA ILE A 9 6.02 -16.03 5.78
C ILE A 9 5.22 -15.91 7.06
N VAL A 10 5.56 -14.90 7.84
CA VAL A 10 4.85 -14.53 9.08
C VAL A 10 4.14 -13.19 8.85
N GLU A 11 2.85 -13.16 9.04
CA GLU A 11 2.06 -11.93 9.11
C GLU A 11 2.11 -11.36 10.52
N ILE A 12 2.39 -10.06 10.63
CA ILE A 12 2.52 -9.33 11.89
C ILE A 12 1.51 -8.18 11.86
N ASP A 13 0.54 -8.20 12.74
CA ASP A 13 -0.41 -7.10 12.91
C ASP A 13 0.31 -5.84 13.42
N THR A 14 0.32 -4.78 12.64
CA THR A 14 0.97 -3.51 13.01
C THR A 14 0.04 -2.54 13.74
N GLN A 15 -1.24 -2.85 13.86
CA GLN A 15 -2.24 -2.16 14.68
C GLN A 15 -2.30 -0.63 14.46
N LEU A 16 -2.58 -0.19 13.23
CA LEU A 16 -2.72 1.24 12.93
C LEU A 16 -3.73 1.92 13.87
N GLY A 17 -3.27 2.97 14.56
CA GLY A 17 -4.11 3.67 15.54
C GLY A 17 -4.56 2.81 16.73
N GLY A 18 -3.91 1.66 16.97
CA GLY A 18 -4.29 0.69 18.00
C GLY A 18 -5.41 -0.26 17.59
N TRP A 19 -5.83 -0.26 16.33
CA TRP A 19 -6.83 -1.18 15.79
C TRP A 19 -6.18 -2.44 15.23
N GLU A 20 -6.66 -3.58 15.68
CA GLU A 20 -6.21 -4.90 15.20
C GLU A 20 -6.75 -5.17 13.78
N HIS A 21 -5.98 -5.95 13.00
CA HIS A 21 -6.32 -6.47 11.67
C HIS A 21 -6.59 -5.38 10.61
N ILE A 22 -5.85 -4.25 10.71
CA ILE A 22 -6.01 -3.10 9.82
C ILE A 22 -4.81 -2.93 8.90
N THR A 23 -3.61 -3.11 9.44
CA THR A 23 -2.36 -3.05 8.68
C THR A 23 -1.44 -4.19 9.09
N ALA A 24 -0.69 -4.73 8.15
CA ALA A 24 0.23 -5.84 8.37
C ALA A 24 1.64 -5.50 7.89
N GLY A 25 2.63 -5.98 8.66
CA GLY A 25 3.97 -6.22 8.17
C GLY A 25 4.15 -7.70 7.91
N TYR A 26 5.01 -8.07 6.97
CA TYR A 26 5.29 -9.47 6.65
C TYR A 26 6.78 -9.77 6.83
N LEU A 27 7.08 -10.72 7.70
CA LEU A 27 8.45 -11.23 7.85
C LEU A 27 8.61 -12.47 6.96
N VAL A 28 9.48 -12.37 5.96
CA VAL A 28 9.92 -13.54 5.19
C VAL A 28 11.19 -14.06 5.82
N THR A 29 11.09 -15.27 6.43
CA THR A 29 12.18 -15.88 7.18
C THR A 29 13.15 -16.64 6.28
N GLY A 30 14.43 -16.70 6.68
CA GLY A 30 15.49 -17.38 5.96
C GLY A 30 16.84 -17.01 6.56
N GLU A 31 17.94 -17.28 5.84
CA GLU A 31 19.30 -16.92 6.28
C GLU A 31 19.49 -15.40 6.38
N SER A 32 18.74 -14.64 5.57
CA SER A 32 18.70 -13.18 5.52
C SER A 32 17.26 -12.71 5.63
N PRO A 33 16.67 -12.65 6.82
CA PRO A 33 15.25 -12.29 7.01
C PRO A 33 14.94 -10.93 6.42
N VAL A 34 13.78 -10.85 5.74
CA VAL A 34 13.28 -9.63 5.09
C VAL A 34 11.95 -9.25 5.70
N LEU A 35 11.82 -8.00 6.11
CA LEU A 35 10.55 -7.40 6.55
C LEU A 35 9.93 -6.63 5.39
N ILE A 36 8.68 -6.89 5.08
CA ILE A 36 7.89 -6.12 4.11
C ILE A 36 6.91 -5.27 4.91
N GLU A 37 6.84 -3.98 4.65
CA GLU A 37 6.08 -2.96 5.38
C GLU A 37 6.56 -2.77 6.83
N THR A 38 6.38 -1.55 7.32
CA THR A 38 6.74 -1.19 8.72
C THR A 38 5.57 -0.65 9.52
N GLY A 39 4.41 -0.51 8.87
CA GLY A 39 3.29 0.20 9.48
C GLY A 39 3.60 1.68 9.72
N SER A 40 2.77 2.31 10.53
CA SER A 40 2.98 3.68 10.99
C SER A 40 4.12 3.78 12.00
N GLN A 41 4.59 5.01 12.27
CA GLN A 41 5.61 5.21 13.32
C GLN A 41 5.07 4.86 14.71
N SER A 42 3.78 5.11 14.96
CA SER A 42 3.12 4.71 16.21
C SER A 42 3.10 3.18 16.40
N SER A 43 3.13 2.40 15.32
CA SER A 43 3.18 0.93 15.32
C SER A 43 4.59 0.35 15.52
N ALA A 44 5.64 1.14 15.28
CA ALA A 44 7.02 0.65 15.28
C ALA A 44 7.46 -0.05 16.59
N PRO A 45 7.10 0.42 17.80
CA PRO A 45 7.45 -0.28 19.03
C PRO A 45 6.84 -1.70 19.12
N LEU A 46 5.59 -1.87 18.67
CA LEU A 46 4.92 -3.17 18.62
C LEU A 46 5.62 -4.09 17.61
N LEU A 47 5.86 -3.61 16.39
CA LEU A 47 6.51 -4.39 15.35
C LEU A 47 7.92 -4.84 15.76
N ILE A 48 8.69 -3.97 16.41
CA ILE A 48 10.02 -4.32 16.96
C ILE A 48 9.91 -5.44 17.98
N ALA A 49 8.95 -5.33 18.92
CA ALA A 49 8.74 -6.36 19.94
C ALA A 49 8.34 -7.71 19.33
N GLU A 50 7.46 -7.70 18.31
CA GLU A 50 7.05 -8.92 17.61
C GLU A 50 8.23 -9.55 16.85
N LEU A 51 9.04 -8.78 16.12
CA LEU A 51 10.25 -9.28 15.45
C LEU A 51 11.21 -9.94 16.46
N GLN A 52 11.42 -9.31 17.61
CA GLN A 52 12.27 -9.87 18.67
C GLN A 52 11.68 -11.16 19.28
N SER A 53 10.36 -11.23 19.45
CA SER A 53 9.65 -12.42 19.93
C SER A 53 9.78 -13.60 18.96
N LEU A 54 9.87 -13.32 17.66
CA LEU A 54 10.15 -14.28 16.60
C LEU A 54 11.64 -14.68 16.51
N GLY A 55 12.49 -14.16 17.42
CA GLY A 55 13.90 -14.49 17.48
C GLY A 55 14.79 -13.64 16.57
N ILE A 56 14.26 -12.58 15.94
CA ILE A 56 15.05 -11.67 15.11
C ILE A 56 15.80 -10.69 16.00
N SER A 57 17.11 -10.93 16.17
CA SER A 57 17.96 -10.02 16.93
C SER A 57 18.32 -8.76 16.10
N PRO A 58 18.83 -7.69 16.72
CA PRO A 58 19.22 -6.46 16.01
C PRO A 58 20.23 -6.67 14.87
N SER A 59 20.95 -7.78 14.88
CA SER A 59 21.95 -8.12 13.84
C SER A 59 21.42 -9.00 12.72
N ASP A 60 20.20 -9.52 12.83
CA ASP A 60 19.71 -10.59 11.95
C ASP A 60 18.86 -10.06 10.78
N LEU A 61 18.05 -9.00 11.00
CA LEU A 61 17.24 -8.44 9.92
C LEU A 61 18.15 -7.89 8.81
N ALA A 62 18.04 -8.49 7.63
CA ALA A 62 18.88 -8.15 6.49
C ALA A 62 18.31 -6.99 5.69
N ALA A 63 16.97 -6.96 5.54
CA ALA A 63 16.30 -5.97 4.71
C ALA A 63 14.93 -5.58 5.26
N VAL A 64 14.52 -4.35 4.92
CA VAL A 64 13.15 -3.86 4.95
C VAL A 64 12.79 -3.49 3.52
N VAL A 65 11.61 -3.88 3.05
CA VAL A 65 11.10 -3.51 1.73
C VAL A 65 9.78 -2.79 1.92
N LEU A 66 9.66 -1.62 1.31
CA LEU A 66 8.44 -0.82 1.36
C LEU A 66 7.74 -0.87 0.00
N THR A 67 6.46 -1.23 -0.01
CA THR A 67 5.68 -1.19 -1.25
C THR A 67 5.55 0.24 -1.76
N HIS A 68 5.38 1.19 -0.86
CA HIS A 68 5.35 2.63 -1.15
C HIS A 68 5.60 3.44 0.13
N ILE A 69 5.55 4.80 0.04
CA ILE A 69 5.97 5.66 1.14
C ILE A 69 4.81 6.37 1.86
N HIS A 70 3.58 5.88 1.78
CA HIS A 70 2.52 6.38 2.66
C HIS A 70 2.83 6.03 4.12
N LEU A 71 2.30 6.81 5.05
CA LEU A 71 2.75 6.78 6.45
C LEU A 71 2.32 5.52 7.20
N ASP A 72 1.28 4.87 6.77
CA ASP A 72 0.79 3.59 7.28
C ASP A 72 1.58 2.37 6.78
N HIS A 73 2.49 2.57 5.83
CA HIS A 73 3.40 1.55 5.29
C HIS A 73 4.86 1.83 5.68
N ALA A 74 5.30 3.06 5.50
CA ALA A 74 6.69 3.47 5.68
C ALA A 74 6.95 4.24 6.98
N GLY A 75 5.93 4.57 7.76
CA GLY A 75 6.06 5.45 8.92
C GLY A 75 7.06 4.96 9.96
N GLY A 76 7.11 3.65 10.20
CA GLY A 76 8.00 3.02 11.17
C GLY A 76 9.43 2.78 10.69
N VAL A 77 9.75 3.02 9.42
CA VAL A 77 11.02 2.59 8.81
C VAL A 77 12.27 3.18 9.49
N GLY A 78 12.21 4.43 9.93
CA GLY A 78 13.32 5.08 10.63
C GLY A 78 13.61 4.43 12.00
N ASP A 79 12.54 4.04 12.72
CA ASP A 79 12.66 3.34 14.01
C ASP A 79 13.21 1.91 13.80
N ILE A 80 12.71 1.18 12.81
CA ILE A 80 13.22 -0.15 12.43
C ILE A 80 14.70 -0.05 12.03
N ALA A 81 15.05 0.91 11.19
CA ALA A 81 16.43 1.13 10.78
C ALA A 81 17.38 1.42 11.94
N ARG A 82 16.90 2.09 12.99
CA ARG A 82 17.68 2.38 14.20
C ARG A 82 17.93 1.13 15.05
N VAL A 83 16.91 0.29 15.19
CA VAL A 83 16.98 -0.92 16.02
C VAL A 83 17.71 -2.06 15.29
N PHE A 84 17.56 -2.15 13.97
CA PHE A 84 18.20 -3.18 13.11
C PHE A 84 19.24 -2.53 12.20
N PRO A 85 20.45 -2.21 12.73
CA PRO A 85 21.42 -1.36 12.05
C PRO A 85 22.04 -1.96 10.79
N LYS A 86 21.88 -3.26 10.55
CA LYS A 86 22.37 -3.93 9.33
C LYS A 86 21.33 -3.96 8.21
N ALA A 87 20.03 -3.81 8.54
CA ALA A 87 18.96 -3.92 7.55
C ALA A 87 19.08 -2.84 6.47
N LYS A 88 19.10 -3.21 5.22
CA LYS A 88 18.97 -2.29 4.07
C LYS A 88 17.50 -1.97 3.87
N VAL A 89 17.19 -0.77 3.40
CA VAL A 89 15.82 -0.31 3.15
C VAL A 89 15.61 -0.19 1.64
N TYR A 90 14.82 -1.09 1.09
CA TYR A 90 14.50 -1.15 -0.33
C TYR A 90 13.21 -0.39 -0.59
N VAL A 91 13.22 0.50 -1.56
CA VAL A 91 12.09 1.36 -1.89
C VAL A 91 12.16 1.81 -3.35
N HIS A 92 11.01 2.14 -3.94
CA HIS A 92 10.94 2.76 -5.27
C HIS A 92 11.85 4.01 -5.36
N PRO A 93 12.58 4.25 -6.48
CA PRO A 93 13.52 5.38 -6.61
C PRO A 93 12.93 6.74 -6.23
N SER A 94 11.67 7.00 -6.61
CA SER A 94 10.98 8.26 -6.27
C SER A 94 10.71 8.42 -4.78
N GLY A 95 10.68 7.33 -4.00
CA GLY A 95 10.47 7.32 -2.55
C GLY A 95 11.75 7.57 -1.76
N ALA A 96 12.90 7.14 -2.27
CA ALA A 96 14.18 7.10 -1.55
C ALA A 96 14.56 8.43 -0.86
N ARG A 97 14.46 9.55 -1.57
CA ARG A 97 14.77 10.88 -1.03
C ARG A 97 13.87 11.30 0.14
N HIS A 98 12.61 10.81 0.13
CA HIS A 98 11.63 11.15 1.15
C HIS A 98 11.80 10.33 2.43
N LEU A 99 12.45 9.18 2.36
CA LEU A 99 12.87 8.44 3.54
C LEU A 99 14.13 9.02 4.16
N ALA A 100 15.06 9.54 3.34
CA ALA A 100 16.26 10.21 3.82
C ALA A 100 15.96 11.59 4.45
N ASP A 101 15.03 12.35 3.85
CA ASP A 101 14.50 13.61 4.37
C ASP A 101 12.98 13.62 4.27
N PRO A 102 12.25 13.22 5.34
CA PRO A 102 10.80 13.09 5.34
C PRO A 102 10.05 14.43 5.45
N SER A 103 10.71 15.56 5.56
CA SER A 103 10.08 16.87 5.83
C SER A 103 8.94 17.21 4.87
N ARG A 104 9.13 16.97 3.58
CA ARG A 104 8.08 17.23 2.57
C ARG A 104 6.90 16.28 2.70
N LEU A 105 7.15 15.01 3.00
CA LEU A 105 6.12 14.00 3.16
C LEU A 105 5.25 14.31 4.39
N ILE A 106 5.90 14.63 5.51
CA ILE A 106 5.22 15.04 6.76
C ILE A 106 4.38 16.28 6.53
N ASN A 107 4.94 17.31 5.88
CA ASN A 107 4.19 18.55 5.58
C ASN A 107 2.98 18.28 4.70
N SER A 108 3.08 17.40 3.70
CA SER A 108 1.93 17.03 2.86
C SER A 108 0.89 16.24 3.64
N ALA A 109 1.31 15.28 4.47
CA ALA A 109 0.42 14.49 5.30
C ALA A 109 -0.29 15.36 6.35
N SER A 110 0.38 16.34 6.96
CA SER A 110 -0.25 17.24 7.94
C SER A 110 -1.36 18.10 7.34
N MET A 111 -1.29 18.43 6.05
CA MET A 111 -2.38 19.14 5.36
C MET A 111 -3.61 18.26 5.12
N VAL A 112 -3.39 16.95 4.98
CA VAL A 112 -4.48 15.97 4.71
C VAL A 112 -5.12 15.50 6.02
N TYR A 113 -4.30 15.09 6.98
CA TYR A 113 -4.76 14.43 8.21
C TYR A 113 -4.94 15.39 9.39
N GLY A 114 -4.33 16.60 9.35
CA GLY A 114 -4.45 17.57 10.43
C GLY A 114 -4.07 16.97 11.79
N PRO A 115 -4.92 17.16 12.83
CA PRO A 115 -4.65 16.63 14.17
C PRO A 115 -4.60 15.10 14.27
N LEU A 116 -5.17 14.37 13.31
CA LEU A 116 -5.15 12.91 13.26
C LEU A 116 -3.77 12.35 12.89
N LEU A 117 -2.89 13.17 12.30
CA LEU A 117 -1.56 12.73 11.89
C LEU A 117 -0.79 12.12 13.07
N ASP A 118 -0.71 12.83 14.18
CA ASP A 118 0.07 12.38 15.34
C ASP A 118 -0.56 11.14 16.02
N SER A 119 -1.89 11.05 16.07
CA SER A 119 -2.58 9.96 16.76
C SER A 119 -2.61 8.66 15.96
N LEU A 120 -2.74 8.73 14.63
CA LEU A 120 -2.79 7.53 13.77
C LEU A 120 -1.41 7.12 13.29
N TYR A 121 -0.61 8.06 12.83
CA TYR A 121 0.63 7.74 12.12
C TYR A 121 1.88 8.04 12.93
N GLY A 122 1.83 9.01 13.86
CA GLY A 122 3.02 9.50 14.56
C GLY A 122 3.96 10.30 13.65
N ARG A 123 5.25 10.26 13.98
CA ARG A 123 6.31 10.87 13.16
C ARG A 123 6.73 9.93 12.04
N LEU A 124 7.45 10.46 11.06
CA LEU A 124 8.31 9.68 10.19
C LEU A 124 9.75 10.13 10.44
N ASP A 125 10.55 9.30 11.11
CA ASP A 125 11.95 9.59 11.39
C ASP A 125 12.82 9.28 10.14
N PRO A 126 13.86 10.07 9.87
CA PRO A 126 14.70 9.86 8.69
C PRO A 126 15.46 8.53 8.75
N THR A 127 15.58 7.90 7.60
CA THR A 127 16.42 6.71 7.41
C THR A 127 17.79 7.12 6.89
N PRO A 128 18.92 6.60 7.43
CA PRO A 128 20.25 6.90 6.90
C PRO A 128 20.34 6.62 5.40
N ALA A 129 20.79 7.62 4.62
CA ALA A 129 20.75 7.56 3.15
C ALA A 129 21.62 6.44 2.56
N ASP A 130 22.71 6.05 3.23
CA ASP A 130 23.60 4.94 2.84
C ASP A 130 22.98 3.55 3.02
N ARG A 131 21.82 3.49 3.66
CA ARG A 131 21.06 2.26 3.87
C ARG A 131 19.88 2.12 2.92
N ILE A 132 19.51 3.19 2.23
CA ILE A 132 18.41 3.20 1.29
C ILE A 132 18.89 2.67 -0.07
N ILE A 133 18.21 1.65 -0.57
CA ILE A 133 18.45 1.05 -1.89
C ILE A 133 17.24 1.35 -2.77
N ALA A 134 17.47 2.05 -3.86
CA ALA A 134 16.46 2.22 -4.89
C ALA A 134 16.27 0.91 -5.67
N VAL A 135 15.02 0.49 -5.85
CA VAL A 135 14.63 -0.77 -6.48
C VAL A 135 14.02 -0.49 -7.85
N GLU A 136 14.47 -1.22 -8.87
CA GLU A 136 13.97 -1.15 -10.24
C GLU A 136 13.09 -2.37 -10.57
N GLU A 137 12.38 -2.32 -11.71
CA GLU A 137 11.58 -3.45 -12.21
C GLU A 137 12.44 -4.72 -12.38
N GLY A 138 12.01 -5.83 -11.77
CA GLY A 138 12.67 -7.11 -11.85
C GLY A 138 13.88 -7.29 -10.92
N ASP A 139 14.22 -6.28 -10.11
CA ASP A 139 15.24 -6.44 -9.08
C ASP A 139 14.84 -7.50 -8.06
N THR A 140 15.83 -8.20 -7.52
CA THR A 140 15.61 -9.27 -6.55
C THR A 140 16.24 -8.95 -5.20
N ILE A 141 15.52 -9.24 -4.13
CA ILE A 141 15.98 -9.15 -2.75
C ILE A 141 16.19 -10.59 -2.23
N GLU A 142 17.43 -10.98 -2.00
CA GLU A 142 17.78 -12.34 -1.58
C GLU A 142 17.41 -12.57 -0.10
N ILE A 143 16.78 -13.71 0.18
CA ILE A 143 16.39 -14.16 1.52
C ILE A 143 17.31 -15.30 1.96
N THR A 144 17.59 -16.21 1.04
CA THR A 144 18.49 -17.35 1.16
C THR A 144 18.96 -17.66 -0.25
N LYS A 145 20.11 -18.29 -0.41
CA LYS A 145 20.65 -18.65 -1.74
C LYS A 145 19.59 -19.35 -2.61
N GLY A 146 19.16 -18.68 -3.68
CA GLY A 146 18.14 -19.15 -4.62
C GLY A 146 16.70 -18.91 -4.19
N LEU A 147 16.48 -18.24 -3.05
CA LEU A 147 15.18 -17.79 -2.58
C LEU A 147 15.20 -16.26 -2.46
N HIS A 148 14.32 -15.59 -3.20
CA HIS A 148 14.28 -14.13 -3.27
C HIS A 148 12.85 -13.61 -3.43
N LEU A 149 12.70 -12.32 -3.19
CA LEU A 149 11.54 -11.53 -3.60
C LEU A 149 11.88 -10.80 -4.89
N GLU A 150 11.03 -10.87 -5.90
CA GLU A 150 11.15 -10.08 -7.13
C GLU A 150 10.28 -8.83 -7.01
N ALA A 151 10.85 -7.67 -7.31
CA ALA A 151 10.13 -6.40 -7.33
C ALA A 151 9.43 -6.19 -8.67
N LEU A 152 8.14 -5.83 -8.62
CA LEU A 152 7.34 -5.39 -9.75
C LEU A 152 6.94 -3.94 -9.55
N MET A 153 7.20 -3.06 -10.50
CA MET A 153 6.69 -1.70 -10.45
C MET A 153 5.18 -1.71 -10.70
N THR A 154 4.41 -1.28 -9.72
CA THR A 154 2.93 -1.30 -9.76
C THR A 154 2.34 0.08 -9.48
N PRO A 155 2.68 1.10 -10.30
CA PRO A 155 2.11 2.43 -10.16
C PRO A 155 0.60 2.43 -10.43
N GLY A 156 -0.09 3.43 -9.89
CA GLY A 156 -1.52 3.62 -10.08
C GLY A 156 -2.19 4.15 -8.82
N HIS A 157 -2.06 3.46 -7.70
CA HIS A 157 -2.37 3.99 -6.37
C HIS A 157 -1.43 5.15 -6.02
N ALA A 158 -0.14 4.93 -6.17
CA ALA A 158 0.90 5.92 -6.06
C ALA A 158 1.97 5.70 -7.16
N LYS A 159 2.64 6.77 -7.59
CA LYS A 159 3.70 6.67 -8.63
C LYS A 159 4.95 5.94 -8.15
N HIS A 160 5.11 5.81 -6.83
CA HIS A 160 6.24 5.15 -6.17
C HIS A 160 5.84 3.80 -5.58
N HIS A 161 4.78 3.18 -6.11
CA HIS A 161 4.31 1.89 -5.64
C HIS A 161 5.02 0.74 -6.37
N LEU A 162 5.39 -0.29 -5.60
CA LEU A 162 5.87 -1.58 -6.09
C LEU A 162 5.17 -2.72 -5.33
N SER A 163 5.08 -3.87 -5.97
CA SER A 163 4.63 -5.13 -5.36
C SER A 163 5.79 -6.12 -5.34
N LEU A 164 5.70 -7.15 -4.49
CA LEU A 164 6.77 -8.13 -4.36
C LEU A 164 6.24 -9.54 -4.66
N TRP A 165 6.92 -10.25 -5.55
CA TRP A 165 6.57 -11.60 -5.91
C TRP A 165 7.45 -12.62 -5.19
N HIS A 166 6.84 -13.55 -4.47
CA HIS A 166 7.50 -14.69 -3.82
C HIS A 166 7.01 -15.98 -4.48
N GLU A 167 7.74 -16.42 -5.50
CA GLU A 167 7.39 -17.57 -6.33
C GLU A 167 7.13 -18.85 -5.54
N PRO A 168 8.01 -19.26 -4.56
CA PRO A 168 7.86 -20.54 -3.88
C PRO A 168 6.54 -20.73 -3.16
N THR A 169 5.95 -19.67 -2.62
CA THR A 169 4.63 -19.73 -1.95
C THR A 169 3.49 -19.26 -2.83
N GLY A 170 3.78 -18.82 -4.06
CA GLY A 170 2.79 -18.23 -4.94
C GLY A 170 2.14 -16.97 -4.36
N THR A 171 2.88 -16.22 -3.54
CA THR A 171 2.34 -15.03 -2.84
C THR A 171 2.82 -13.74 -3.50
N MET A 172 1.89 -12.87 -3.84
CA MET A 172 2.13 -11.50 -4.26
C MET A 172 1.81 -10.56 -3.09
N PHE A 173 2.80 -9.86 -2.57
CA PHE A 173 2.60 -8.77 -1.61
C PHE A 173 2.21 -7.53 -2.41
N CYS A 174 0.94 -7.19 -2.38
CA CYS A 174 0.35 -6.25 -3.34
C CYS A 174 0.30 -4.80 -2.83
N GLY A 175 0.69 -4.53 -1.58
CA GLY A 175 0.51 -3.19 -0.99
C GLY A 175 -0.94 -2.72 -1.17
N ASP A 176 -1.08 -1.51 -1.72
CA ASP A 176 -2.37 -0.86 -1.99
C ASP A 176 -2.75 -0.88 -3.48
N ALA A 177 -1.96 -1.54 -4.34
CA ALA A 177 -2.23 -1.56 -5.77
C ALA A 177 -3.60 -2.14 -6.13
N VAL A 178 -4.09 -3.10 -5.34
CA VAL A 178 -5.40 -3.77 -5.54
C VAL A 178 -6.52 -3.04 -4.78
N GLY A 179 -6.17 -2.27 -3.75
CA GLY A 179 -7.11 -1.65 -2.82
C GLY A 179 -7.02 -2.23 -1.40
N VAL A 180 -8.09 -2.11 -0.64
CA VAL A 180 -8.22 -2.55 0.75
C VAL A 180 -9.20 -3.72 0.83
N LYS A 181 -8.80 -4.82 1.48
CA LYS A 181 -9.66 -6.00 1.71
C LYS A 181 -9.44 -6.50 3.13
N LEU A 182 -10.21 -5.97 4.08
CA LEU A 182 -10.14 -6.43 5.46
C LEU A 182 -10.80 -7.80 5.60
N PRO A 183 -10.20 -8.77 6.32
CA PRO A 183 -10.77 -10.11 6.51
C PRO A 183 -12.18 -10.11 7.09
N GLU A 184 -12.43 -9.20 8.07
CA GLU A 184 -13.72 -9.05 8.74
C GLU A 184 -14.81 -8.46 7.84
N VAL A 185 -14.40 -7.70 6.82
CA VAL A 185 -15.29 -7.04 5.86
C VAL A 185 -15.59 -7.96 4.67
N GLY A 186 -14.56 -8.66 4.16
CA GLY A 186 -14.67 -9.56 3.01
C GLY A 186 -14.87 -8.85 1.66
N ILE A 187 -15.19 -7.55 1.66
CA ILE A 187 -15.42 -6.73 0.46
C ILE A 187 -14.08 -6.11 0.05
N LEU A 188 -13.78 -6.11 -1.24
CA LEU A 188 -12.70 -5.33 -1.82
C LEU A 188 -13.15 -3.87 -1.99
N TRP A 189 -12.34 -2.93 -1.54
CA TRP A 189 -12.62 -1.50 -1.58
C TRP A 189 -11.45 -0.75 -2.25
N PRO A 190 -11.68 0.22 -3.15
CA PRO A 190 -10.58 0.85 -3.87
C PRO A 190 -9.76 1.77 -2.97
N ALA A 191 -8.48 1.95 -3.34
CA ALA A 191 -7.57 2.92 -2.74
C ALA A 191 -7.01 3.84 -3.84
N THR A 192 -7.67 5.00 -4.03
CA THR A 192 -7.37 5.94 -5.12
C THR A 192 -7.05 7.34 -4.61
N PRO A 193 -6.10 7.51 -3.63
CA PRO A 193 -5.86 8.80 -3.03
C PRO A 193 -5.18 9.79 -3.99
N PRO A 194 -5.37 11.13 -3.79
CA PRO A 194 -4.56 12.11 -4.47
C PRO A 194 -3.11 12.07 -3.92
N PRO A 195 -2.11 12.56 -4.65
CA PRO A 195 -2.22 13.24 -5.94
C PRO A 195 -1.92 12.34 -7.14
N ASP A 196 -1.59 11.07 -6.92
CA ASP A 196 -0.87 10.24 -7.90
C ASP A 196 -1.76 9.19 -8.58
N PHE A 197 -3.01 9.01 -8.14
CA PHE A 197 -3.90 8.01 -8.74
C PHE A 197 -4.00 8.17 -10.27
N ASP A 198 -3.87 7.03 -10.96
CA ASP A 198 -4.04 6.90 -12.41
C ASP A 198 -4.65 5.53 -12.76
N LEU A 199 -5.86 5.54 -13.34
CA LEU A 199 -6.61 4.33 -13.68
C LEU A 199 -5.89 3.45 -14.71
N ALA A 200 -5.24 4.05 -15.71
CA ALA A 200 -4.57 3.28 -16.75
C ALA A 200 -3.35 2.55 -16.18
N LEU A 201 -2.54 3.24 -15.37
CA LEU A 201 -1.41 2.63 -14.67
C LEU A 201 -1.87 1.58 -13.66
N ALA A 202 -2.92 1.86 -12.87
CA ALA A 202 -3.45 0.91 -11.91
C ALA A 202 -3.91 -0.39 -12.59
N THR A 203 -4.71 -0.29 -13.66
CA THR A 203 -5.18 -1.49 -14.38
C THR A 203 -4.04 -2.25 -15.05
N GLN A 204 -3.02 -1.56 -15.57
CA GLN A 204 -1.81 -2.19 -16.11
C GLN A 204 -1.01 -2.93 -15.02
N SER A 205 -0.91 -2.35 -13.84
CA SER A 205 -0.23 -2.96 -12.69
C SER A 205 -0.93 -4.24 -12.23
N LEU A 206 -2.28 -4.25 -12.18
CA LEU A 206 -3.04 -5.47 -11.86
C LEU A 206 -2.82 -6.57 -12.90
N GLU A 207 -2.77 -6.24 -14.20
CA GLU A 207 -2.45 -7.21 -15.25
C GLU A 207 -1.00 -7.72 -15.15
N ALA A 208 -0.04 -6.88 -14.79
CA ALA A 208 1.35 -7.29 -14.58
C ALA A 208 1.46 -8.28 -13.40
N MET A 209 0.80 -8.00 -12.27
CA MET A 209 0.72 -8.94 -11.15
C MET A 209 0.05 -10.26 -11.56
N LYS A 210 -1.07 -10.19 -12.29
CA LYS A 210 -1.80 -11.36 -12.79
C LYS A 210 -0.95 -12.25 -13.69
N SER A 211 -0.05 -11.67 -14.49
CA SER A 211 0.85 -12.42 -15.38
C SER A 211 1.82 -13.36 -14.65
N ARG A 212 2.08 -13.12 -13.34
CA ARG A 212 2.84 -14.02 -12.46
C ARG A 212 2.00 -15.23 -12.00
N SER A 213 0.70 -15.26 -12.29
CA SER A 213 -0.23 -16.31 -11.85
C SER A 213 -0.18 -16.56 -10.34
N PRO A 214 -0.29 -15.52 -9.50
CA PRO A 214 -0.23 -15.70 -8.06
C PRO A 214 -1.39 -16.57 -7.58
N SER A 215 -1.13 -17.40 -6.58
CA SER A 215 -2.19 -18.16 -5.90
C SER A 215 -2.79 -17.38 -4.73
N HIS A 216 -1.99 -16.45 -4.17
CA HIS A 216 -2.40 -15.63 -3.04
C HIS A 216 -1.97 -14.17 -3.21
N LEU A 217 -2.79 -13.26 -2.68
CA LEU A 217 -2.43 -11.86 -2.44
C LEU A 217 -2.27 -11.63 -0.94
N ALA A 218 -1.16 -11.00 -0.55
CA ALA A 218 -0.93 -10.50 0.80
C ALA A 218 -1.08 -8.96 0.77
N PHE A 219 -2.10 -8.47 1.46
CA PHE A 219 -2.45 -7.05 1.49
C PHE A 219 -1.72 -6.33 2.62
N ALA A 220 -1.23 -5.13 2.38
CA ALA A 220 -0.70 -4.29 3.45
C ALA A 220 -1.77 -3.87 4.47
N HIS A 221 -3.03 -3.75 3.99
CA HIS A 221 -4.21 -3.59 4.86
C HIS A 221 -4.77 -4.94 5.29
N TYR A 222 -3.87 -5.79 5.77
CA TYR A 222 -4.08 -7.05 6.47
C TYR A 222 -4.68 -8.19 5.66
N GLY A 223 -4.09 -9.36 5.85
CA GLY A 223 -4.62 -10.63 5.38
C GLY A 223 -3.99 -11.16 4.09
N ARG A 224 -3.85 -12.48 4.04
CA ARG A 224 -3.44 -13.23 2.87
C ARG A 224 -4.63 -13.99 2.30
N PHE A 225 -5.03 -13.65 1.09
CA PHE A 225 -6.21 -14.22 0.44
C PHE A 225 -5.83 -15.14 -0.72
N ALA A 226 -6.50 -16.29 -0.80
CA ALA A 226 -6.45 -17.17 -1.96
C ALA A 226 -7.25 -16.58 -3.14
N ASN A 227 -7.21 -17.27 -4.29
CA ASN A 227 -7.90 -16.84 -5.51
C ASN A 227 -7.41 -15.47 -6.02
N ALA A 228 -6.11 -15.25 -5.94
CA ALA A 228 -5.46 -13.99 -6.28
C ALA A 228 -5.88 -13.43 -7.66
N VAL A 229 -6.00 -14.30 -8.66
CA VAL A 229 -6.38 -13.91 -10.04
C VAL A 229 -7.80 -13.32 -10.07
N ASP A 230 -8.75 -13.93 -9.36
CA ASP A 230 -10.14 -13.45 -9.30
C ASP A 230 -10.21 -12.10 -8.58
N ILE A 231 -9.43 -11.93 -7.49
CA ILE A 231 -9.36 -10.65 -6.74
C ILE A 231 -8.72 -9.55 -7.59
N LEU A 232 -7.70 -9.86 -8.40
CA LEU A 232 -7.09 -8.90 -9.32
C LEU A 232 -8.08 -8.45 -10.41
N ASP A 233 -8.89 -9.36 -10.93
CA ASP A 233 -9.96 -9.02 -11.89
C ASP A 233 -11.07 -8.20 -11.22
N GLU A 234 -11.50 -8.57 -10.01
CA GLU A 234 -12.46 -7.82 -9.19
C GLU A 234 -11.95 -6.38 -8.97
N GLY A 235 -10.69 -6.22 -8.55
CA GLY A 235 -10.07 -4.91 -8.31
C GLY A 235 -10.03 -4.03 -9.56
N LYS A 236 -9.71 -4.63 -10.70
CA LYS A 236 -9.72 -3.92 -11.99
C LYS A 236 -11.11 -3.40 -12.37
N ASP A 237 -12.11 -4.23 -12.20
CA ASP A 237 -13.49 -3.86 -12.54
C ASP A 237 -14.03 -2.83 -11.54
N LEU A 238 -13.73 -2.97 -10.26
CA LEU A 238 -14.06 -2.01 -9.21
C LEU A 238 -13.49 -0.61 -9.50
N LEU A 239 -12.21 -0.52 -9.84
CA LEU A 239 -11.56 0.76 -10.20
C LEU A 239 -12.24 1.42 -11.41
N ARG A 240 -12.61 0.62 -12.42
CA ARG A 240 -13.31 1.12 -13.62
C ARG A 240 -14.71 1.63 -13.27
N ASP A 241 -15.43 0.91 -12.44
CA ASP A 241 -16.79 1.29 -12.04
C ASP A 241 -16.79 2.58 -11.22
N TRP A 242 -15.88 2.74 -10.25
CA TRP A 242 -15.73 3.98 -9.50
C TRP A 242 -15.39 5.15 -10.40
N CYS A 243 -14.44 4.99 -11.32
CA CYS A 243 -14.08 6.04 -12.27
C CYS A 243 -15.23 6.36 -13.24
N ARG A 244 -15.99 5.37 -13.66
CA ARG A 244 -17.18 5.57 -14.54
C ARG A 244 -18.28 6.37 -13.84
N VAL A 245 -18.59 6.08 -12.57
CA VAL A 245 -19.56 6.83 -11.77
C VAL A 245 -19.10 8.26 -11.56
N ALA A 246 -17.82 8.44 -11.21
CA ALA A 246 -17.23 9.77 -11.02
C ALA A 246 -17.23 10.61 -12.32
N GLU A 247 -16.89 10.00 -13.46
CA GLU A 247 -16.91 10.68 -14.76
C GLU A 247 -18.32 11.09 -15.16
N ALA A 248 -19.32 10.23 -14.96
CA ALA A 248 -20.72 10.55 -15.22
C ALA A 248 -21.18 11.72 -14.32
N ALA A 249 -20.87 11.69 -13.02
CA ALA A 249 -21.19 12.78 -12.10
C ALA A 249 -20.56 14.11 -12.54
N MET A 250 -19.29 14.10 -12.96
CA MET A 250 -18.60 15.28 -13.46
C MET A 250 -19.27 15.85 -14.72
N VAL A 251 -19.68 15.01 -15.66
CA VAL A 251 -20.39 15.42 -16.89
C VAL A 251 -21.76 16.03 -16.55
N ASP A 252 -22.46 15.47 -15.58
CA ASP A 252 -23.79 15.91 -15.15
C ASP A 252 -23.74 17.13 -14.18
N GLY A 253 -22.53 17.61 -13.83
CA GLY A 253 -22.35 18.71 -12.89
C GLY A 253 -22.73 18.37 -11.45
N ARG A 254 -22.70 17.08 -11.08
CA ARG A 254 -22.94 16.58 -9.73
C ARG A 254 -21.61 16.48 -8.95
N GLU A 255 -21.71 16.55 -7.64
CA GLU A 255 -20.55 16.29 -6.75
C GLU A 255 -20.14 14.81 -6.85
N ILE A 256 -18.86 14.57 -7.16
CA ILE A 256 -18.30 13.22 -7.38
C ILE A 256 -18.43 12.39 -6.10
N GLU A 257 -18.08 12.95 -4.95
CA GLU A 257 -18.14 12.25 -3.65
C GLU A 257 -19.56 11.74 -3.38
N THR A 258 -20.57 12.62 -3.50
CA THR A 258 -21.97 12.25 -3.31
C THR A 258 -22.41 11.13 -4.27
N ALA A 259 -21.99 11.19 -5.53
CA ALA A 259 -22.34 10.17 -6.51
C ALA A 259 -21.72 8.80 -6.18
N LEU A 260 -20.46 8.79 -5.70
CA LEU A 260 -19.78 7.57 -5.25
C LEU A 260 -20.40 7.01 -3.96
N GLU A 261 -20.77 7.89 -3.00
CA GLU A 261 -21.48 7.47 -1.79
C GLU A 261 -22.80 6.79 -2.13
N GLU A 262 -23.62 7.40 -2.98
CA GLU A 262 -24.91 6.84 -3.40
C GLU A 262 -24.78 5.49 -4.11
N ALA A 263 -23.69 5.31 -4.90
CA ALA A 263 -23.49 4.12 -5.71
C ALA A 263 -22.93 2.94 -4.91
N PHE A 264 -22.01 3.18 -3.95
CA PHE A 264 -21.20 2.10 -3.36
C PHE A 264 -21.39 1.93 -1.83
N VAL A 265 -21.69 3.00 -1.07
CA VAL A 265 -21.89 2.87 0.39
C VAL A 265 -23.08 1.98 0.77
N PRO A 266 -24.20 1.93 0.01
CA PRO A 266 -25.28 0.99 0.31
C PRO A 266 -24.87 -0.48 0.36
N ASP A 267 -23.81 -0.88 -0.34
CA ASP A 267 -23.29 -2.25 -0.30
C ASP A 267 -22.65 -2.60 1.06
N LEU A 268 -22.30 -1.59 1.84
CA LEU A 268 -21.72 -1.74 3.17
C LEU A 268 -22.76 -1.82 4.30
N LYS A 269 -24.06 -1.74 4.00
CA LYS A 269 -25.14 -1.64 4.99
C LYS A 269 -25.25 -2.83 5.94
N ASP A 270 -24.89 -4.01 5.45
CA ASP A 270 -25.01 -5.27 6.19
C ASP A 270 -23.73 -5.62 6.97
N LEU A 271 -22.67 -4.78 6.87
CA LEU A 271 -21.45 -4.95 7.64
C LEU A 271 -21.65 -4.57 9.10
N ASP A 272 -20.84 -5.17 9.97
CA ASP A 272 -20.69 -4.68 11.33
C ASP A 272 -20.33 -3.18 11.32
N PRO A 273 -21.00 -2.34 12.13
CA PRO A 273 -20.73 -0.89 12.10
C PRO A 273 -19.27 -0.52 12.35
N THR A 274 -18.59 -1.25 13.26
CA THR A 274 -17.18 -0.99 13.58
C THR A 274 -16.26 -1.36 12.39
N ALA A 275 -16.51 -2.50 11.76
CA ALA A 275 -15.76 -2.94 10.59
C ALA A 275 -15.95 -1.96 9.40
N ARG A 276 -17.18 -1.51 9.19
CA ARG A 276 -17.49 -0.49 8.18
C ARG A 276 -16.77 0.84 8.45
N ASP A 277 -16.81 1.32 9.69
CA ASP A 277 -16.17 2.59 10.07
C ASP A 277 -14.63 2.49 9.93
N ARG A 278 -14.04 1.35 10.22
CA ARG A 278 -12.61 1.08 9.98
C ARG A 278 -12.28 1.12 8.49
N LEU A 279 -13.05 0.43 7.65
CA LEU A 279 -12.86 0.45 6.20
C LEU A 279 -12.91 1.88 5.64
N LEU A 280 -13.93 2.64 6.02
CA LEU A 280 -14.12 4.02 5.57
C LEU A 280 -13.08 5.00 6.16
N THR A 281 -12.48 4.68 7.29
CA THR A 281 -11.35 5.45 7.85
C THR A 281 -10.08 5.21 7.05
N LEU A 282 -9.82 3.97 6.63
CA LEU A 282 -8.64 3.61 5.83
C LEU A 282 -8.74 4.14 4.40
N SER A 283 -9.86 3.92 3.77
CA SER A 283 -10.08 4.29 2.37
C SER A 283 -11.46 4.92 2.19
N GLY A 284 -11.64 6.11 2.77
CA GLY A 284 -12.90 6.85 2.73
C GLY A 284 -13.28 7.28 1.33
N VAL A 285 -14.59 7.38 1.08
CA VAL A 285 -15.13 7.84 -0.20
C VAL A 285 -14.58 9.21 -0.57
N HIS A 286 -14.43 10.11 0.41
CA HIS A 286 -13.84 11.44 0.22
C HIS A 286 -12.45 11.39 -0.42
N ALA A 287 -11.51 10.62 0.16
CA ALA A 287 -10.15 10.52 -0.35
C ALA A 287 -10.12 9.91 -1.76
N ASN A 288 -10.93 8.87 -1.99
CA ASN A 288 -11.07 8.25 -3.30
C ASN A 288 -11.65 9.23 -4.34
N ALA A 289 -12.71 9.96 -3.99
CA ALA A 289 -13.32 10.98 -4.84
C ALA A 289 -12.33 12.09 -5.24
N MET A 290 -11.53 12.56 -4.28
CA MET A 290 -10.47 13.55 -4.53
C MET A 290 -9.43 13.06 -5.54
N GLY A 291 -8.96 11.84 -5.40
CA GLY A 291 -7.97 11.26 -6.30
C GLY A 291 -8.51 11.03 -7.70
N ILE A 292 -9.72 10.46 -7.82
CA ILE A 292 -10.38 10.26 -9.12
C ILE A 292 -10.69 11.59 -9.78
N SER A 293 -11.22 12.58 -9.06
CA SER A 293 -11.51 13.93 -9.58
C SER A 293 -10.24 14.59 -10.15
N ARG A 294 -9.11 14.50 -9.41
CA ARG A 294 -7.83 15.02 -9.86
C ARG A 294 -7.34 14.30 -11.12
N TRP A 295 -7.46 12.99 -11.19
CA TRP A 295 -7.12 12.20 -12.38
C TRP A 295 -7.96 12.61 -13.59
N LEU A 296 -9.29 12.73 -13.44
CA LEU A 296 -10.20 13.19 -14.50
C LEU A 296 -9.82 14.58 -15.02
N THR A 297 -9.50 15.51 -14.11
CA THR A 297 -9.08 16.87 -14.46
C THR A 297 -7.79 16.85 -15.29
N LYS A 298 -6.76 16.14 -14.84
CA LYS A 298 -5.50 16.01 -15.59
C LYS A 298 -5.70 15.40 -16.98
N ARG A 299 -6.56 14.38 -17.09
CA ARG A 299 -6.90 13.73 -18.36
C ARG A 299 -7.57 14.70 -19.33
N SER A 300 -8.48 15.54 -18.86
CA SER A 300 -9.16 16.56 -19.69
C SER A 300 -8.22 17.65 -20.18
N GLU A 301 -7.29 18.11 -19.35
CA GLU A 301 -6.26 19.09 -19.72
C GLU A 301 -5.33 18.57 -20.81
N HIS A 302 -4.89 17.32 -20.72
CA HIS A 302 -4.05 16.65 -21.72
C HIS A 302 -4.76 16.51 -23.05
N ASN A 303 -6.03 16.10 -23.05
CA ASN A 303 -6.83 15.96 -24.27
C ASN A 303 -7.09 17.32 -24.93
N GLY A 304 -7.30 18.39 -24.14
CA GLY A 304 -7.48 19.76 -24.63
C GLY A 304 -6.20 20.38 -25.24
N GLN A 305 -5.01 19.98 -24.77
CA GLN A 305 -3.73 20.42 -25.33
C GLN A 305 -3.41 19.74 -26.68
N ASN A 306 -3.77 18.45 -26.82
CA ASN A 306 -3.57 17.70 -28.06
C ASN A 306 -4.56 18.05 -29.19
N SER A 307 -5.64 18.76 -28.86
CA SER A 307 -6.67 19.18 -29.83
C SER A 307 -6.48 20.61 -30.35
N ARG A 308 -5.42 21.34 -29.95
CA ARG A 308 -5.08 22.64 -30.57
C ARG A 308 -4.34 22.39 -31.90
N PRO A 309 -4.84 22.88 -33.02
CA PRO A 309 -4.09 22.82 -34.30
C PRO A 309 -2.75 23.53 -34.11
N ALA A 310 -1.70 22.94 -34.66
CA ALA A 310 -0.40 23.61 -34.80
C ALA A 310 -0.60 24.79 -35.73
N ASP A 311 -0.44 26.03 -35.25
CA ASP A 311 -0.40 27.25 -36.05
C ASP A 311 0.86 27.30 -36.91
#